data_7a950a4d9c56a9a1993a8e07cd3fffe7
#
_entry.id   7a950a4d9c56a9a1993a8e07cd3fffe7
#
_cell.length_a   1.000
_cell.length_b   1.000
_cell.length_c   1.000
_cell.angle_alpha   90.00
_cell.angle_beta   90.00
_cell.angle_gamma   90.00
#
_symmetry.space_group_name_H-M   'P 1'
#
loop_
_entity.id
_entity.type
_entity.pdbx_description
1 polymer ?
#
loop_
_entity_poly.entity_id
_entity_poly.type
_entity_poly.pdbx_seq_one_letter_code
_entity_poly.pdbx_strand_id
1 'polypeptide(L)'
;MGKPGVGKTTLLERVVEQLHGSLRLAGFTTTEVRDSAGQRVGFDIVTVEGKREELARVGFRSRARVGRYGVNLEAFERLALPELARRDVDLIVVDEIGKMECSSGRFRRAVEDVLDSPVSALATLGMGRLPFFQAMRDRPDIELVTLTERNRGALVAELSARLQRLK
;
A
#
# COMPACT_ATOMS: atom_id res chain seq x y z
N MET A 1 -10.32 -3.41 1.11
CA MET A 1 -9.67 -4.67 1.57
C MET A 1 -10.19 -5.88 0.80
N GLY A 2 -9.54 -7.06 0.86
CA GLY A 2 -9.95 -8.26 0.13
C GLY A 2 -8.97 -9.41 0.32
N LYS A 3 -9.37 -10.62 -0.09
CA LYS A 3 -8.54 -11.83 0.02
C LYS A 3 -7.19 -11.66 -0.69
N PRO A 4 -6.14 -12.37 -0.28
CA PRO A 4 -4.90 -12.45 -1.05
C PRO A 4 -5.18 -12.87 -2.50
N GLY A 5 -4.52 -12.23 -3.46
CA GLY A 5 -4.67 -12.57 -4.89
C GLY A 5 -5.93 -12.04 -5.58
N VAL A 6 -6.85 -11.35 -4.89
CA VAL A 6 -8.09 -10.81 -5.49
C VAL A 6 -7.84 -9.62 -6.45
N GLY A 7 -6.62 -9.09 -6.48
CA GLY A 7 -6.23 -7.98 -7.36
C GLY A 7 -6.23 -6.60 -6.71
N LYS A 8 -5.92 -6.51 -5.40
CA LYS A 8 -5.83 -5.22 -4.67
C LYS A 8 -4.79 -4.29 -5.29
N THR A 9 -3.57 -4.76 -5.46
CA THR A 9 -2.48 -4.00 -6.09
C THR A 9 -2.86 -3.55 -7.49
N THR A 10 -3.37 -4.46 -8.32
CA THR A 10 -3.81 -4.14 -9.69
C THR A 10 -4.92 -3.09 -9.71
N LEU A 11 -5.84 -3.11 -8.73
CA LEU A 11 -6.87 -2.08 -8.61
C LEU A 11 -6.24 -0.72 -8.31
N LEU A 12 -5.32 -0.65 -7.33
CA LEU A 12 -4.64 0.58 -6.99
C LEU A 12 -3.81 1.12 -8.16
N GLU A 13 -3.04 0.28 -8.83
CA GLU A 13 -2.24 0.66 -10.00
C GLU A 13 -3.12 1.29 -11.09
N ARG A 14 -4.26 0.70 -11.41
CA ARG A 14 -5.21 1.25 -12.39
C ARG A 14 -5.82 2.57 -11.95
N VAL A 15 -6.16 2.71 -10.67
CA VAL A 15 -6.67 3.99 -10.13
C VAL A 15 -5.59 5.06 -10.21
N VAL A 16 -4.36 4.76 -9.80
CA VAL A 16 -3.21 5.68 -9.90
C VAL A 16 -2.99 6.10 -11.34
N GLU A 17 -3.01 5.17 -12.30
CA GLU A 17 -2.86 5.44 -13.72
C GLU A 17 -3.94 6.40 -14.23
N GLN A 18 -5.21 6.20 -13.85
CA GLN A 18 -6.32 7.10 -14.24
C GLN A 18 -6.24 8.48 -13.60
N LEU A 19 -5.64 8.59 -12.41
CA LEU A 19 -5.48 9.86 -11.70
C LEU A 19 -4.20 10.60 -12.08
N HIS A 20 -3.26 9.92 -12.73
CA HIS A 20 -2.00 10.51 -13.15
C HIS A 20 -2.22 11.71 -14.07
N GLY A 21 -1.55 12.83 -13.77
CA GLY A 21 -1.74 14.09 -14.48
C GLY A 21 -2.99 14.92 -14.06
N SER A 22 -3.93 14.30 -13.33
CA SER A 22 -5.09 15.01 -12.77
C SER A 22 -4.88 15.44 -11.32
N LEU A 23 -4.20 14.60 -10.53
CA LEU A 23 -3.88 14.85 -9.12
C LEU A 23 -2.37 14.76 -8.90
N ARG A 24 -1.89 15.48 -7.89
CA ARG A 24 -0.54 15.29 -7.36
C ARG A 24 -0.58 14.10 -6.42
N LEU A 25 0.16 13.06 -6.77
CA LEU A 25 0.16 11.79 -6.06
C LEU A 25 1.49 11.57 -5.32
N ALA A 26 1.45 10.92 -4.18
CA ALA A 26 2.60 10.34 -3.49
C ALA A 26 2.26 8.96 -2.96
N GLY A 27 3.25 8.27 -2.41
CA GLY A 27 3.05 6.94 -1.83
C GLY A 27 3.73 5.86 -2.63
N PHE A 28 3.30 4.62 -2.40
CA PHE A 28 3.95 3.45 -2.98
C PHE A 28 2.98 2.30 -3.22
N THR A 29 3.44 1.38 -4.06
CA THR A 29 2.86 0.04 -4.25
C THR A 29 3.92 -1.02 -3.98
N THR A 30 3.48 -2.27 -3.82
CA THR A 30 4.38 -3.42 -3.70
C THR A 30 4.20 -4.36 -4.90
N THR A 31 5.32 -4.86 -5.41
CA THR A 31 5.33 -5.74 -6.59
C THR A 31 5.93 -7.10 -6.21
N GLU A 32 5.27 -8.19 -6.60
CA GLU A 32 5.82 -9.53 -6.43
C GLU A 32 7.07 -9.73 -7.30
N VAL A 33 8.12 -10.32 -6.71
CA VAL A 33 9.30 -10.77 -7.43
C VAL A 33 9.25 -12.27 -7.57
N ARG A 34 9.40 -12.75 -8.81
CA ARG A 34 9.40 -14.17 -9.14
C ARG A 34 10.74 -14.59 -9.73
N ASP A 35 11.15 -15.84 -9.47
CA ASP A 35 12.33 -16.45 -10.09
C ASP A 35 12.04 -16.94 -11.52
N SER A 36 13.06 -17.51 -12.15
CA SER A 36 12.95 -18.08 -13.51
C SER A 36 11.96 -19.26 -13.62
N ALA A 37 11.63 -19.91 -12.49
CA ALA A 37 10.62 -20.95 -12.42
C ALA A 37 9.21 -20.42 -12.13
N GLY A 38 9.03 -19.08 -12.06
CA GLY A 38 7.76 -18.42 -11.77
C GLY A 38 7.37 -18.44 -10.30
N GLN A 39 8.22 -18.96 -9.40
CA GLN A 39 7.94 -18.99 -7.98
C GLN A 39 8.17 -17.61 -7.36
N ARG A 40 7.26 -17.19 -6.48
CA ARG A 40 7.41 -15.92 -5.76
C ARG A 40 8.54 -16.02 -4.76
N VAL A 41 9.58 -15.20 -4.95
CA VAL A 41 10.79 -15.17 -4.11
C VAL A 41 10.87 -13.92 -3.24
N GLY A 42 10.01 -12.94 -3.48
CA GLY A 42 9.98 -11.71 -2.67
C GLY A 42 9.02 -10.66 -3.15
N PHE A 43 9.25 -9.47 -2.65
CA PHE A 43 8.50 -8.26 -2.96
C PHE A 43 9.45 -7.07 -3.05
N ASP A 44 9.17 -6.16 -3.96
CA ASP A 44 9.78 -4.83 -4.03
C ASP A 44 8.74 -3.78 -3.62
N ILE A 45 9.23 -2.69 -3.03
CA ILE A 45 8.47 -1.44 -2.89
C ILE A 45 8.79 -0.56 -4.09
N VAL A 46 7.75 0.07 -4.66
CA VAL A 46 7.86 0.98 -5.79
C VAL A 46 7.07 2.26 -5.47
N THR A 47 7.73 3.42 -5.42
CA THR A 47 7.03 4.70 -5.22
C THR A 47 6.22 5.09 -6.45
N VAL A 48 5.28 6.01 -6.29
CA VAL A 48 4.52 6.59 -7.42
C VAL A 48 5.45 7.21 -8.47
N GLU A 49 6.60 7.75 -8.06
CA GLU A 49 7.64 8.30 -8.96
C GLU A 49 8.51 7.21 -9.62
N GLY A 50 8.29 5.92 -9.32
CA GLY A 50 9.01 4.79 -9.91
C GLY A 50 10.32 4.40 -9.23
N LYS A 51 10.69 5.01 -8.11
CA LYS A 51 11.83 4.55 -7.30
C LYS A 51 11.52 3.17 -6.73
N ARG A 52 12.49 2.25 -6.80
CA ARG A 52 12.30 0.84 -6.42
C ARG A 52 13.38 0.38 -5.47
N GLU A 53 12.99 -0.39 -4.45
CA GLU A 53 13.88 -1.07 -3.50
C GLU A 53 13.33 -2.44 -3.11
N GLU A 54 14.21 -3.29 -2.57
CA GLU A 54 13.81 -4.59 -2.05
C GLU A 54 13.06 -4.44 -0.72
N LEU A 55 11.80 -4.87 -0.68
CA LEU A 55 11.00 -4.93 0.55
C LEU A 55 11.27 -6.24 1.32
N ALA A 56 11.22 -7.38 0.63
CA ALA A 56 11.35 -8.67 1.27
C ALA A 56 11.85 -9.76 0.32
N ARG A 57 12.64 -10.71 0.81
CA ARG A 57 13.13 -11.85 0.03
C ARG A 57 13.17 -13.12 0.86
N VAL A 58 13.03 -14.25 0.16
CA VAL A 58 13.37 -15.56 0.70
C VAL A 58 14.88 -15.60 0.96
N GLY A 59 15.26 -16.02 2.17
CA GLY A 59 16.67 -16.11 2.56
C GLY A 59 17.32 -14.79 3.01
N PHE A 60 16.65 -13.65 2.86
CA PHE A 60 17.18 -12.40 3.41
C PHE A 60 17.26 -12.48 4.95
N ARG A 61 18.45 -12.21 5.49
CA ARG A 61 18.71 -12.24 6.93
C ARG A 61 18.20 -10.97 7.59
N SER A 62 17.09 -11.07 8.31
CA SER A 62 16.47 -9.97 9.03
C SER A 62 15.84 -10.46 10.33
N ARG A 63 15.77 -9.58 11.32
CA ARG A 63 14.99 -9.81 12.56
C ARG A 63 13.47 -9.73 12.26
N ALA A 64 13.07 -8.93 11.29
CA ALA A 64 11.69 -8.86 10.83
C ALA A 64 11.43 -9.94 9.78
N ARG A 65 10.49 -10.85 10.07
CA ARG A 65 10.15 -11.96 9.17
C ARG A 65 8.63 -12.12 9.06
N VAL A 66 8.18 -12.40 7.83
CA VAL A 66 6.79 -12.77 7.55
C VAL A 66 6.79 -14.03 6.70
N GLY A 67 6.37 -15.14 7.32
CA GLY A 67 6.48 -16.45 6.70
C GLY A 67 7.94 -16.79 6.35
N ARG A 68 8.21 -17.14 5.10
CA ARG A 68 9.54 -17.46 4.59
C ARG A 68 10.39 -16.24 4.20
N TYR A 69 9.82 -15.04 4.21
CA TYR A 69 10.49 -13.82 3.77
C TYR A 69 11.15 -13.09 4.92
N GLY A 70 12.42 -12.71 4.79
CA GLY A 70 13.04 -11.68 5.60
C GLY A 70 12.63 -10.31 5.05
N VAL A 71 12.29 -9.37 5.93
CA VAL A 71 11.83 -8.01 5.57
C VAL A 71 12.99 -7.03 5.70
N ASN A 72 13.27 -6.28 4.66
CA ASN A 72 14.27 -5.22 4.63
C ASN A 72 13.64 -3.90 5.11
N LEU A 73 13.53 -3.75 6.43
CA LEU A 73 12.90 -2.57 7.03
C LEU A 73 13.64 -1.27 6.69
N GLU A 74 14.97 -1.31 6.57
CA GLU A 74 15.77 -0.13 6.25
C GLU A 74 15.45 0.39 4.84
N ALA A 75 15.47 -0.48 3.83
CA ALA A 75 15.12 -0.11 2.46
C ALA A 75 13.66 0.35 2.36
N PHE A 76 12.76 -0.37 3.03
CA PHE A 76 11.34 -0.01 3.08
C PHE A 76 11.12 1.38 3.67
N GLU A 77 11.67 1.65 4.85
CA GLU A 77 11.50 2.93 5.52
C GLU A 77 12.13 4.09 4.74
N ARG A 78 13.27 3.85 4.08
CA ARG A 78 13.96 4.84 3.26
C ARG A 78 13.09 5.35 2.11
N LEU A 79 12.28 4.49 1.50
CA LEU A 79 11.35 4.87 0.43
C LEU A 79 9.97 5.28 0.94
N ALA A 80 9.37 4.49 1.84
CA ALA A 80 7.99 4.68 2.25
C ALA A 80 7.78 5.95 3.10
N LEU A 81 8.67 6.21 4.07
CA LEU A 81 8.44 7.31 5.02
C LEU A 81 8.46 8.69 4.39
N PRO A 82 9.38 9.03 3.47
CA PRO A 82 9.34 10.31 2.76
C PRO A 82 8.05 10.51 1.96
N GLU A 83 7.55 9.45 1.31
CA GLU A 83 6.30 9.50 0.53
C GLU A 83 5.09 9.77 1.44
N LEU A 84 5.02 9.11 2.59
CA LEU A 84 3.94 9.30 3.56
C LEU A 84 4.02 10.65 4.28
N ALA A 85 5.18 11.27 4.33
CA ALA A 85 5.37 12.61 4.91
C ALA A 85 4.94 13.76 4.00
N ARG A 86 4.64 13.48 2.71
CA ARG A 86 4.22 14.51 1.73
C ARG A 86 2.91 15.17 2.17
N ARG A 87 2.87 16.50 2.07
CA ARG A 87 1.66 17.31 2.36
C ARG A 87 1.33 18.27 1.21
N ASP A 88 2.18 18.29 0.20
CA ASP A 88 2.07 19.07 -1.03
C ASP A 88 1.38 18.29 -2.17
N VAL A 89 0.64 17.24 -1.81
CA VAL A 89 -0.04 16.31 -2.72
C VAL A 89 -1.53 16.26 -2.42
N ASP A 90 -2.32 15.81 -3.39
CA ASP A 90 -3.76 15.69 -3.27
C ASP A 90 -4.18 14.32 -2.73
N LEU A 91 -3.36 13.29 -2.98
CA LEU A 91 -3.64 11.90 -2.57
C LEU A 91 -2.35 11.13 -2.24
N ILE A 92 -2.36 10.43 -1.10
CA ILE A 92 -1.34 9.45 -0.74
C ILE A 92 -1.87 8.04 -1.00
N VAL A 93 -1.09 7.23 -1.73
CA VAL A 93 -1.42 5.85 -2.09
C VAL A 93 -0.55 4.87 -1.30
N VAL A 94 -1.17 3.86 -0.67
CA VAL A 94 -0.46 2.86 0.14
C VAL A 94 -0.91 1.44 -0.21
N ASP A 95 -0.05 0.69 -0.86
CA ASP A 95 -0.27 -0.73 -1.12
C ASP A 95 0.94 -1.57 -0.63
N GLU A 96 0.83 -2.22 0.51
CA GLU A 96 -0.35 -2.50 1.35
C GLU A 96 -0.04 -2.05 2.79
N ILE A 97 -1.07 -1.74 3.59
CA ILE A 97 -0.95 -1.74 5.06
C ILE A 97 -1.05 -3.21 5.49
N GLY A 98 0.05 -3.93 5.33
CA GLY A 98 0.16 -5.37 5.49
C GLY A 98 1.08 -5.78 6.64
N LYS A 99 1.30 -7.09 6.79
CA LYS A 99 2.14 -7.63 7.89
C LYS A 99 3.62 -7.26 7.74
N MET A 100 4.13 -7.19 6.51
CA MET A 100 5.53 -6.86 6.24
C MET A 100 5.79 -5.39 6.59
N GLU A 101 4.99 -4.50 6.06
CA GLU A 101 5.05 -3.06 6.25
C GLU A 101 4.84 -2.69 7.73
N CYS A 102 3.84 -3.30 8.37
CA CYS A 102 3.54 -3.11 9.80
C CYS A 102 4.59 -3.71 10.75
N SER A 103 5.59 -4.44 10.26
CA SER A 103 6.77 -4.78 11.06
C SER A 103 7.60 -3.53 11.41
N SER A 104 7.48 -2.45 10.63
CA SER A 104 8.01 -1.13 10.96
C SER A 104 7.07 -0.36 11.90
N GLY A 105 7.55 -0.03 13.09
CA GLY A 105 6.82 0.88 14.01
C GLY A 105 6.74 2.30 13.48
N ARG A 106 7.76 2.75 12.73
CA ARG A 106 7.79 4.07 12.09
C ARG A 106 6.75 4.17 10.97
N PHE A 107 6.59 3.12 10.19
CA PHE A 107 5.56 3.06 9.17
C PHE A 107 4.15 3.15 9.78
N ARG A 108 3.86 2.39 10.85
CA ARG A 108 2.55 2.48 11.51
C ARG A 108 2.23 3.91 11.96
N ARG A 109 3.18 4.61 12.59
CA ARG A 109 3.01 6.02 12.97
C ARG A 109 2.81 6.91 11.75
N ALA A 110 3.59 6.74 10.70
CA ALA A 110 3.44 7.53 9.48
C ALA A 110 2.07 7.35 8.83
N VAL A 111 1.48 6.14 8.87
CA VAL A 111 0.10 5.90 8.41
C VAL A 111 -0.90 6.67 9.28
N GLU A 112 -0.76 6.63 10.61
CA GLU A 112 -1.61 7.41 11.52
C GLU A 112 -1.48 8.91 11.22
N ASP A 113 -0.26 9.43 11.04
CA ASP A 113 0.00 10.84 10.70
C ASP A 113 -0.63 11.25 9.35
N VAL A 114 -0.70 10.34 8.38
CA VAL A 114 -1.40 10.57 7.11
C VAL A 114 -2.89 10.69 7.35
N LEU A 115 -3.48 9.76 8.10
CA LEU A 115 -4.92 9.73 8.39
C LEU A 115 -5.38 10.93 9.25
N ASP A 116 -4.51 11.44 10.10
CA ASP A 116 -4.77 12.62 10.93
C ASP A 116 -4.49 13.95 10.17
N SER A 117 -3.99 13.88 8.94
CA SER A 117 -3.70 15.03 8.10
C SER A 117 -4.89 15.39 7.18
N PRO A 118 -4.91 16.58 6.57
CA PRO A 118 -5.93 16.96 5.59
C PRO A 118 -5.75 16.29 4.23
N VAL A 119 -4.65 15.57 4.00
CA VAL A 119 -4.38 14.88 2.72
C VAL A 119 -5.20 13.61 2.63
N SER A 120 -5.90 13.42 1.52
CA SER A 120 -6.64 12.18 1.29
C SER A 120 -5.73 10.97 1.10
N ALA A 121 -6.20 9.79 1.51
CA ALA A 121 -5.45 8.55 1.37
C ALA A 121 -6.28 7.46 0.69
N LEU A 122 -5.64 6.67 -0.16
CA LEU A 122 -6.16 5.43 -0.72
C LEU A 122 -5.21 4.29 -0.37
N ALA A 123 -5.69 3.33 0.40
CA ALA A 123 -4.86 2.22 0.85
C ALA A 123 -5.51 0.86 0.68
N THR A 124 -4.69 -0.17 0.49
CA THR A 124 -5.13 -1.55 0.74
C THR A 124 -4.80 -1.95 2.17
N LEU A 125 -5.70 -2.68 2.81
CA LEU A 125 -5.56 -3.14 4.20
C LEU A 125 -5.55 -4.66 4.25
N GLY A 126 -4.58 -5.22 4.97
CA GLY A 126 -4.46 -6.65 5.22
C GLY A 126 -5.65 -7.22 6.01
N MET A 127 -6.01 -8.46 5.72
CA MET A 127 -7.14 -9.16 6.37
C MET A 127 -6.75 -9.88 7.68
N GLY A 128 -5.56 -9.64 8.21
CA GLY A 128 -5.09 -10.30 9.42
C GLY A 128 -5.74 -9.77 10.72
N ARG A 129 -5.28 -10.35 11.85
CA ARG A 129 -5.72 -9.98 13.21
C ARG A 129 -4.72 -9.08 13.96
N LEU A 130 -3.84 -8.38 13.21
CA LEU A 130 -2.95 -7.42 13.88
C LEU A 130 -3.78 -6.33 14.56
N PRO A 131 -3.45 -5.94 15.80
CA PRO A 131 -4.15 -4.85 16.49
C PRO A 131 -4.21 -3.57 15.65
N PHE A 132 -3.15 -3.26 14.90
CA PHE A 132 -3.11 -2.12 14.01
C PHE A 132 -4.18 -2.20 12.90
N PHE A 133 -4.41 -3.37 12.31
CA PHE A 133 -5.47 -3.53 11.31
C PHE A 133 -6.86 -3.33 11.89
N GLN A 134 -7.06 -3.76 13.15
CA GLN A 134 -8.33 -3.52 13.84
C GLN A 134 -8.52 -2.03 14.13
N ALA A 135 -7.50 -1.36 14.63
CA ALA A 135 -7.53 0.08 14.85
C ALA A 135 -7.90 0.85 13.56
N MET A 136 -7.34 0.46 12.41
CA MET A 136 -7.71 1.06 11.12
C MET A 136 -9.18 0.82 10.74
N ARG A 137 -9.72 -0.38 11.02
CA ARG A 137 -11.13 -0.70 10.73
C ARG A 137 -12.10 0.05 11.63
N ASP A 138 -11.70 0.37 12.85
CA ASP A 138 -12.54 1.02 13.86
C ASP A 138 -12.53 2.55 13.74
N ARG A 139 -11.68 3.12 12.88
CA ARG A 139 -11.64 4.57 12.65
C ARG A 139 -12.90 5.05 11.90
N PRO A 140 -13.61 6.06 12.42
CA PRO A 140 -14.84 6.56 11.80
C PRO A 140 -14.61 7.36 10.52
N ASP A 141 -13.38 7.82 10.28
CA ASP A 141 -12.95 8.58 9.11
C ASP A 141 -12.43 7.70 7.96
N ILE A 142 -12.43 6.38 8.13
CA ILE A 142 -12.05 5.42 7.10
C ILE A 142 -13.29 4.77 6.50
N GLU A 143 -13.45 4.91 5.19
CA GLU A 143 -14.41 4.11 4.44
C GLU A 143 -13.78 2.79 3.99
N LEU A 144 -14.34 1.68 4.46
CA LEU A 144 -13.89 0.34 4.13
C LEU A 144 -14.64 -0.22 2.94
N VAL A 145 -13.93 -0.44 1.84
CA VAL A 145 -14.47 -1.08 0.63
C VAL A 145 -13.94 -2.50 0.53
N THR A 146 -14.83 -3.48 0.35
CA THR A 146 -14.45 -4.88 0.13
C THR A 146 -14.30 -5.16 -1.36
N LEU A 147 -13.09 -5.51 -1.78
CA LEU A 147 -12.79 -5.94 -3.13
C LEU A 147 -13.10 -7.44 -3.31
N THR A 148 -13.84 -7.74 -4.36
CA THR A 148 -14.19 -9.09 -4.81
C THR A 148 -13.91 -9.22 -6.30
N GLU A 149 -13.87 -10.45 -6.82
CA GLU A 149 -13.75 -10.67 -8.27
C GLU A 149 -14.91 -10.04 -9.07
N ARG A 150 -16.10 -9.94 -8.46
CA ARG A 150 -17.30 -9.41 -9.10
C ARG A 150 -17.28 -7.89 -9.25
N ASN A 151 -16.71 -7.17 -8.27
CA ASN A 151 -16.79 -5.70 -8.25
C ASN A 151 -15.48 -5.00 -8.67
N ARG A 152 -14.36 -5.73 -8.82
CA ARG A 152 -13.04 -5.13 -9.11
C ARG A 152 -13.02 -4.24 -10.36
N GLY A 153 -13.79 -4.59 -11.39
CA GLY A 153 -13.84 -3.78 -12.62
C GLY A 153 -14.57 -2.45 -12.43
N ALA A 154 -15.72 -2.47 -11.75
CA ALA A 154 -16.51 -1.29 -11.46
C ALA A 154 -15.82 -0.37 -10.43
N LEU A 155 -15.13 -0.94 -9.44
CA LEU A 155 -14.46 -0.18 -8.39
C LEU A 155 -13.35 0.73 -8.90
N VAL A 156 -12.65 0.38 -9.97
CA VAL A 156 -11.64 1.27 -10.57
C VAL A 156 -12.28 2.59 -11.01
N ALA A 157 -13.34 2.51 -11.79
CA ALA A 157 -14.06 3.70 -12.30
C ALA A 157 -14.70 4.51 -11.16
N GLU A 158 -15.33 3.82 -10.20
CA GLU A 158 -15.97 4.44 -9.05
C GLU A 158 -14.97 5.22 -8.19
N LEU A 159 -13.86 4.57 -7.77
CA LEU A 159 -12.83 5.19 -6.94
C LEU A 159 -12.15 6.34 -7.70
N SER A 160 -11.82 6.16 -8.97
CA SER A 160 -11.21 7.22 -9.78
C SER A 160 -12.11 8.45 -9.89
N ALA A 161 -13.42 8.26 -10.16
CA ALA A 161 -14.37 9.35 -10.25
C ALA A 161 -14.58 10.09 -8.90
N ARG A 162 -14.54 9.36 -7.80
CA ARG A 162 -14.63 9.95 -6.45
C ARG A 162 -13.39 10.75 -6.10
N LEU A 163 -12.22 10.20 -6.36
CA LEU A 163 -10.94 10.83 -6.04
C LEU A 163 -10.63 12.05 -6.92
N GLN A 164 -11.08 12.07 -8.18
CA GLN A 164 -10.97 13.24 -9.03
C GLN A 164 -11.66 14.49 -8.48
N ARG A 165 -12.59 14.34 -7.53
CA ARG A 165 -13.29 15.45 -6.85
C ARG A 165 -12.49 16.07 -5.71
N LEU A 166 -11.28 15.58 -5.43
CA LEU A 166 -10.40 16.12 -4.38
C LEU A 166 -9.70 17.43 -4.79
N LYS A 167 -9.98 17.93 -5.99
CA LYS A 167 -9.53 19.25 -6.48
C LYS A 167 -10.37 20.38 -5.91
#